data_c89e3eef2dcf98693fe81d4ce094625d
#
_entry.id   c89e3eef2dcf98693fe81d4ce094625d
#
_cell.length_a   1.000
_cell.length_b   1.000
_cell.length_c   1.000
_cell.angle_alpha   90.00
_cell.angle_beta   90.00
_cell.angle_gamma   90.00
#
_symmetry.space_group_name_H-M   'P 1'
#
loop_
_entity.id
_entity.type
_entity.pdbx_description
1 polymer ?
#
loop_
_entity_poly.entity_id
_entity_poly.type
_entity_poly.pdbx_seq_one_letter_code
_entity_poly.pdbx_strand_id
1 'polypeptide(L)'
;MTSPDLDELSAIAEEAYVFSFPMLMGYRYCFATFLVPSLPSHRGPMNGLHGEPVTLDHRFRDVITPNADTPYSMAALDLRAEPVVLEVPAVADRYYVMQLEDLFGTNPHYVGSRATGPDAGSYLLVGPRFDGEVPEGVDGEVPEGFDDVLRFETDLVFVIGRTQLFGSDDVDALAAVMAGYRIEPLSARLGTPAPEAPAFDWPIWNDEASRDERFIGYVNRLLEWCQPPHPDEVATFERFATAGIGAGLPFDPDGLDDATRTALRAGVERARDRIAARVGDLGEQINGWSAVDALGSREFFAGDHLLRAAGAMAGWGGNDKIEAFYPLARTDAHGDPLAGARAYRLRFDELPPARAFWSVTMYDTSYDGVAGYLVENEIGRYLINSTTSGLVTGDDGSLTIHIQHARPETAEGQANWLPAPDGPFYLAMRIYWPEPAALDGTWSPPPILPADEAAAP
;
A
#
# COMPACT_ATOMS: atom_id res chain seq x y z
N MET A 1 36.94 -5.26 14.48
CA MET A 1 36.56 -5.90 13.21
C MET A 1 37.41 -5.28 12.11
N THR A 2 37.94 -6.07 11.18
CA THR A 2 38.62 -5.54 9.98
C THR A 2 37.58 -4.93 9.07
N SER A 3 37.83 -3.74 8.48
CA SER A 3 36.93 -3.16 7.47
C SER A 3 36.80 -4.15 6.31
N PRO A 4 35.58 -4.30 5.73
CA PRO A 4 35.36 -5.16 4.57
C PRO A 4 36.21 -4.67 3.37
N ASP A 5 36.59 -5.57 2.48
CA ASP A 5 37.14 -5.15 1.20
C ASP A 5 36.04 -4.50 0.30
N LEU A 6 36.44 -3.91 -0.82
CA LEU A 6 35.49 -3.15 -1.65
C LEU A 6 34.38 -4.02 -2.28
N ASP A 7 34.70 -5.28 -2.60
CA ASP A 7 33.72 -6.19 -3.17
C ASP A 7 32.68 -6.62 -2.10
N GLU A 8 33.14 -6.91 -0.88
CA GLU A 8 32.28 -7.21 0.24
C GLU A 8 31.46 -5.99 0.67
N LEU A 9 32.07 -4.80 0.71
CA LEU A 9 31.36 -3.56 1.00
C LEU A 9 30.20 -3.31 0.02
N SER A 10 30.46 -3.56 -1.26
CA SER A 10 29.45 -3.45 -2.31
C SER A 10 28.32 -4.48 -2.15
N ALA A 11 28.65 -5.71 -1.74
CA ALA A 11 27.65 -6.75 -1.47
C ALA A 11 26.80 -6.43 -0.22
N ILE A 12 27.42 -5.88 0.84
CA ILE A 12 26.71 -5.42 2.04
C ILE A 12 25.75 -4.28 1.69
N ALA A 13 26.19 -3.31 0.90
CA ALA A 13 25.34 -2.20 0.49
C ALA A 13 24.14 -2.66 -0.34
N GLU A 14 24.32 -3.65 -1.23
CA GLU A 14 23.22 -4.26 -1.98
C GLU A 14 22.19 -4.92 -1.07
N GLU A 15 22.63 -5.76 -0.15
CA GLU A 15 21.75 -6.47 0.78
C GLU A 15 21.02 -5.52 1.72
N ALA A 16 21.75 -4.54 2.29
CA ALA A 16 21.18 -3.54 3.18
C ALA A 16 20.16 -2.63 2.48
N TYR A 17 20.41 -2.27 1.22
CA TYR A 17 19.46 -1.50 0.43
C TYR A 17 18.18 -2.29 0.15
N VAL A 18 18.29 -3.57 -0.25
CA VAL A 18 17.11 -4.45 -0.43
C VAL A 18 16.34 -4.56 0.87
N PHE A 19 17.01 -4.80 2.00
CA PHE A 19 16.38 -4.90 3.32
C PHE A 19 15.61 -3.64 3.68
N SER A 20 16.22 -2.46 3.49
CA SER A 20 15.69 -1.19 3.94
C SER A 20 14.81 -0.45 2.92
N PHE A 21 14.67 -0.95 1.71
CA PHE A 21 13.91 -0.27 0.65
C PHE A 21 12.46 0.07 1.07
N PRO A 22 11.69 -0.84 1.71
CA PRO A 22 10.35 -0.50 2.20
C PRO A 22 10.35 0.61 3.25
N MET A 23 11.39 0.62 4.14
CA MET A 23 11.55 1.68 5.15
C MET A 23 11.76 3.05 4.49
N LEU A 24 12.57 3.10 3.41
CA LEU A 24 12.78 4.31 2.64
C LEU A 24 11.48 4.80 1.98
N MET A 25 10.66 3.88 1.45
CA MET A 25 9.37 4.24 0.85
C MET A 25 8.38 4.76 1.90
N GLY A 26 8.26 4.08 3.04
CA GLY A 26 7.45 4.53 4.16
C GLY A 26 7.89 5.90 4.70
N TYR A 27 9.20 6.10 4.85
CA TYR A 27 9.73 7.40 5.28
C TYR A 27 9.50 8.52 4.26
N ARG A 28 9.71 8.26 2.97
CA ARG A 28 9.37 9.21 1.90
C ARG A 28 7.92 9.68 2.00
N TYR A 29 7.01 8.72 2.19
CA TYR A 29 5.59 9.00 2.38
C TYR A 29 5.34 9.82 3.65
N CYS A 30 5.91 9.40 4.80
CA CYS A 30 5.80 10.11 6.07
C CYS A 30 6.29 11.56 5.96
N PHE A 31 7.48 11.76 5.36
CA PHE A 31 8.07 13.08 5.17
C PHE A 31 7.16 14.01 4.37
N ALA A 32 6.66 13.53 3.23
CA ALA A 32 5.83 14.33 2.34
C ALA A 32 4.43 14.61 2.90
N THR A 33 3.86 13.65 3.64
CA THR A 33 2.45 13.69 4.05
C THR A 33 2.25 14.28 5.45
N PHE A 34 3.21 14.09 6.38
CA PHE A 34 3.02 14.44 7.80
C PHE A 34 4.08 15.37 8.37
N LEU A 35 5.30 15.44 7.80
CA LEU A 35 6.39 16.18 8.41
C LEU A 35 6.61 17.58 7.82
N VAL A 36 6.24 17.81 6.57
CA VAL A 36 6.56 19.09 5.87
C VAL A 36 5.29 19.82 5.45
N PRO A 37 4.80 20.79 6.25
CA PRO A 37 3.54 21.49 5.98
C PRO A 37 3.50 22.28 4.66
N SER A 38 4.66 22.59 4.07
CA SER A 38 4.74 23.33 2.82
C SER A 38 4.57 22.49 1.56
N LEU A 39 4.57 21.17 1.68
CA LEU A 39 4.38 20.27 0.53
C LEU A 39 2.89 20.13 0.18
N PRO A 40 2.52 20.05 -1.11
CA PRO A 40 1.13 19.89 -1.54
C PRO A 40 0.47 18.60 -1.02
N SER A 41 1.26 17.54 -0.78
CA SER A 41 0.81 16.26 -0.25
C SER A 41 0.59 16.25 1.26
N HIS A 42 0.92 17.36 1.97
CA HIS A 42 0.74 17.41 3.43
C HIS A 42 -0.72 17.30 3.82
N ARG A 43 -1.02 16.38 4.73
CA ARG A 43 -2.38 16.10 5.24
C ARG A 43 -2.61 16.63 6.64
N GLY A 44 -1.57 16.64 7.48
CA GLY A 44 -1.64 17.10 8.87
C GLY A 44 -0.49 16.55 9.72
N PRO A 45 -0.45 16.86 11.01
CA PRO A 45 0.60 16.38 11.90
C PRO A 45 0.51 14.87 12.17
N MET A 46 1.62 14.28 12.61
CA MET A 46 1.65 12.91 13.16
C MET A 46 0.71 12.77 14.35
N ASN A 47 0.35 11.53 14.68
CA ASN A 47 -0.59 11.16 15.75
C ASN A 47 -2.00 11.75 15.58
N GLY A 48 -2.36 12.12 14.36
CA GLY A 48 -3.69 12.54 13.97
C GLY A 48 -4.17 11.76 12.75
N LEU A 49 -5.47 11.48 12.68
CA LEU A 49 -6.10 10.84 11.53
C LEU A 49 -6.61 11.90 10.56
N HIS A 50 -6.17 11.84 9.30
CA HIS A 50 -6.48 12.82 8.27
C HIS A 50 -7.12 12.13 7.06
N GLY A 51 -8.27 12.63 6.61
CA GLY A 51 -8.96 12.09 5.45
C GLY A 51 -10.12 12.97 5.02
N GLU A 52 -10.49 12.83 3.76
CA GLU A 52 -11.63 13.50 3.17
C GLU A 52 -12.57 12.48 2.53
N PRO A 53 -13.91 12.67 2.57
CA PRO A 53 -14.87 11.71 2.05
C PRO A 53 -15.01 11.83 0.51
N VAL A 54 -13.86 11.88 -0.19
CA VAL A 54 -13.79 12.01 -1.64
C VAL A 54 -12.82 10.98 -2.23
N THR A 55 -13.17 10.44 -3.38
CA THR A 55 -12.27 9.59 -4.16
C THR A 55 -11.32 10.43 -4.99
N LEU A 56 -10.19 9.81 -5.38
CA LEU A 56 -9.22 10.42 -6.27
C LEU A 56 -9.74 10.46 -7.71
N ASP A 57 -9.32 11.46 -8.47
CA ASP A 57 -9.65 11.64 -9.89
C ASP A 57 -8.37 11.85 -10.74
N HIS A 58 -8.56 12.11 -12.04
CA HIS A 58 -7.46 12.28 -13.00
C HIS A 58 -6.49 13.43 -12.69
N ARG A 59 -6.85 14.35 -11.80
CA ARG A 59 -6.00 15.48 -11.38
C ARG A 59 -4.97 15.07 -10.32
N PHE A 60 -5.22 13.96 -9.63
CA PHE A 60 -4.30 13.44 -8.64
C PHE A 60 -3.12 12.73 -9.31
N ARG A 61 -1.88 13.24 -9.09
CA ARG A 61 -0.63 12.78 -9.72
C ARG A 61 0.48 12.47 -8.73
N ASP A 62 0.19 12.46 -7.43
CA ASP A 62 1.21 12.27 -6.39
C ASP A 62 1.65 10.81 -6.26
N VAL A 63 0.75 9.87 -6.59
CA VAL A 63 0.99 8.43 -6.54
C VAL A 63 0.47 7.78 -7.83
N ILE A 64 1.23 6.85 -8.41
CA ILE A 64 0.81 6.03 -9.55
C ILE A 64 -0.27 5.03 -9.14
N THR A 65 -1.10 4.61 -10.09
CA THR A 65 -2.19 3.64 -9.86
C THR A 65 -3.13 4.02 -8.69
N PRO A 66 -3.53 5.32 -8.57
CA PRO A 66 -4.27 5.79 -7.41
C PRO A 66 -5.62 5.09 -7.29
N ASN A 67 -6.05 4.82 -6.06
CA ASN A 67 -7.35 4.20 -5.80
C ASN A 67 -8.48 5.23 -6.00
N ALA A 68 -9.44 4.90 -6.85
CA ALA A 68 -10.65 5.70 -7.08
C ALA A 68 -11.93 5.07 -6.49
N ASP A 69 -11.80 3.94 -5.74
CA ASP A 69 -12.93 3.23 -5.15
C ASP A 69 -13.32 3.77 -3.77
N THR A 70 -12.29 3.98 -2.93
CA THR A 70 -12.48 4.27 -1.50
C THR A 70 -11.77 5.56 -1.12
N PRO A 71 -12.44 6.47 -0.43
CA PRO A 71 -11.77 7.53 0.32
C PRO A 71 -10.82 6.99 1.38
N TYR A 72 -9.76 7.74 1.65
CA TYR A 72 -8.72 7.38 2.59
C TYR A 72 -8.82 8.13 3.91
N SER A 73 -8.48 7.43 5.01
CA SER A 73 -8.16 7.99 6.31
C SER A 73 -6.73 7.60 6.67
N MET A 74 -5.83 8.55 6.84
CA MET A 74 -4.40 8.29 6.94
C MET A 74 -3.79 8.91 8.19
N ALA A 75 -2.87 8.19 8.83
CA ALA A 75 -2.03 8.70 9.90
C ALA A 75 -0.62 8.12 9.83
N ALA A 76 0.35 8.87 10.37
CA ALA A 76 1.63 8.34 10.80
C ALA A 76 1.69 8.51 12.32
N LEU A 77 2.02 7.43 13.03
CA LEU A 77 2.02 7.37 14.49
C LEU A 77 3.45 7.31 15.01
N ASP A 78 3.73 8.12 16.01
CA ASP A 78 4.92 8.03 16.86
C ASP A 78 4.53 7.40 18.19
N LEU A 79 4.92 6.14 18.37
CA LEU A 79 4.61 5.34 19.55
C LEU A 79 5.73 5.39 20.62
N ARG A 80 6.77 6.20 20.44
CA ARG A 80 7.94 6.25 21.34
C ARG A 80 7.64 6.82 22.72
N ALA A 81 6.68 7.75 22.79
CA ALA A 81 6.33 8.41 24.04
C ALA A 81 5.31 7.60 24.86
N GLU A 82 4.29 7.11 24.19
CA GLU A 82 3.17 6.38 24.77
C GLU A 82 2.39 5.60 23.69
N PRO A 83 1.58 4.60 24.08
CA PRO A 83 0.62 3.97 23.19
C PRO A 83 -0.40 4.95 22.62
N VAL A 84 -0.96 4.60 21.47
CA VAL A 84 -2.03 5.35 20.81
C VAL A 84 -3.28 4.49 20.74
N VAL A 85 -4.43 5.09 20.99
CA VAL A 85 -5.74 4.43 20.87
C VAL A 85 -6.33 4.70 19.50
N LEU A 86 -6.67 3.64 18.78
CA LEU A 86 -7.48 3.68 17.57
C LEU A 86 -8.93 3.30 17.92
N GLU A 87 -9.87 4.21 17.71
CA GLU A 87 -11.30 3.94 17.85
C GLU A 87 -11.96 3.89 16.47
N VAL A 88 -12.84 2.93 16.27
CA VAL A 88 -13.69 2.81 15.09
C VAL A 88 -15.17 2.74 15.52
N PRO A 89 -16.08 3.42 14.81
CA PRO A 89 -17.51 3.31 15.06
C PRO A 89 -18.06 1.95 14.55
N ALA A 90 -19.27 1.60 14.91
CA ALA A 90 -19.98 0.50 14.26
C ALA A 90 -20.25 0.84 12.78
N VAL A 91 -19.84 -0.05 11.86
CA VAL A 91 -19.98 0.11 10.41
C VAL A 91 -20.52 -1.20 9.83
N ALA A 92 -21.86 -1.34 9.80
CA ALA A 92 -22.53 -2.56 9.37
C ALA A 92 -22.98 -2.56 7.91
N ASP A 93 -23.08 -1.38 7.28
CA ASP A 93 -23.69 -1.18 5.96
C ASP A 93 -22.70 -1.10 4.80
N ARG A 94 -21.39 -1.01 5.09
CA ARG A 94 -20.32 -0.86 4.09
C ARG A 94 -19.03 -1.50 4.54
N TYR A 95 -18.15 -1.77 3.57
CA TYR A 95 -16.79 -2.20 3.85
C TYR A 95 -15.94 -1.05 4.37
N TYR A 96 -15.15 -1.33 5.40
CA TYR A 96 -14.05 -0.49 5.82
C TYR A 96 -12.86 -1.32 6.29
N VAL A 97 -11.68 -0.73 6.23
CA VAL A 97 -10.44 -1.29 6.77
C VAL A 97 -9.53 -0.18 7.26
N MET A 98 -8.92 -0.36 8.41
CA MET A 98 -7.73 0.31 8.90
C MET A 98 -6.58 -0.68 8.77
N GLN A 99 -5.80 -0.54 7.70
CA GLN A 99 -4.53 -1.25 7.53
C GLN A 99 -3.51 -0.57 8.41
N LEU A 100 -2.78 -1.36 9.19
CA LEU A 100 -1.72 -0.90 10.07
C LEU A 100 -0.41 -1.47 9.54
N GLU A 101 0.40 -0.59 8.93
CA GLU A 101 1.68 -0.94 8.32
C GLU A 101 2.82 -0.42 9.19
N ASP A 102 3.81 -1.24 9.45
CA ASP A 102 5.00 -0.86 10.20
C ASP A 102 6.09 -0.24 9.30
N LEU A 103 7.16 0.28 9.90
CA LEU A 103 8.26 0.89 9.15
C LEU A 103 9.03 -0.13 8.29
N PHE A 104 8.98 -1.42 8.61
CA PHE A 104 9.57 -2.46 7.75
C PHE A 104 8.78 -2.68 6.46
N GLY A 105 7.59 -2.08 6.32
CA GLY A 105 6.69 -2.29 5.18
C GLY A 105 6.00 -3.64 5.26
N THR A 106 5.65 -4.05 6.47
CA THR A 106 4.79 -5.21 6.72
C THR A 106 3.44 -4.76 7.27
N ASN A 107 2.42 -5.57 7.06
CA ASN A 107 1.06 -5.34 7.55
C ASN A 107 0.77 -6.26 8.73
N PRO A 108 1.24 -5.97 9.96
CA PRO A 108 1.04 -6.85 11.10
C PRO A 108 -0.42 -6.92 11.55
N HIS A 109 -1.20 -5.85 11.36
CA HIS A 109 -2.56 -5.78 11.87
C HIS A 109 -3.53 -5.10 10.92
N TYR A 110 -4.79 -5.51 11.04
CA TYR A 110 -5.94 -4.93 10.38
C TYR A 110 -7.10 -4.75 11.37
N VAL A 111 -7.79 -3.62 11.30
CA VAL A 111 -9.08 -3.38 11.97
C VAL A 111 -10.12 -3.08 10.90
N GLY A 112 -11.27 -3.74 10.92
CA GLY A 112 -12.31 -3.48 9.93
C GLY A 112 -13.18 -4.69 9.61
N SER A 113 -14.00 -4.55 8.58
CA SER A 113 -15.08 -5.49 8.23
C SER A 113 -14.65 -6.95 8.19
N ARG A 114 -13.45 -7.24 7.67
CA ARG A 114 -12.91 -8.61 7.59
C ARG A 114 -12.26 -9.04 8.90
N ALA A 115 -11.41 -8.20 9.48
CA ALA A 115 -10.50 -8.59 10.56
C ALA A 115 -11.18 -8.58 11.92
N THR A 116 -12.01 -7.57 12.22
CA THR A 116 -12.62 -7.37 13.55
C THR A 116 -14.15 -7.31 13.51
N GLY A 117 -14.74 -7.27 12.30
CA GLY A 117 -16.18 -7.22 12.15
C GLY A 117 -16.75 -5.80 12.09
N PRO A 118 -18.09 -5.68 12.08
CA PRO A 118 -18.80 -4.42 11.86
C PRO A 118 -19.02 -3.61 13.14
N ASP A 119 -18.74 -4.14 14.32
CA ASP A 119 -19.03 -3.50 15.61
C ASP A 119 -18.04 -2.36 15.89
N ALA A 120 -18.43 -1.42 16.76
CA ALA A 120 -17.52 -0.40 17.25
C ALA A 120 -16.41 -1.04 18.08
N GLY A 121 -15.19 -0.50 17.96
CA GLY A 121 -14.05 -1.05 18.68
C GLY A 121 -13.02 -0.01 19.09
N SER A 122 -12.25 -0.35 20.12
CA SER A 122 -11.17 0.45 20.70
C SER A 122 -9.91 -0.41 20.80
N TYR A 123 -8.84 -0.03 20.10
CA TYR A 123 -7.61 -0.81 19.95
C TYR A 123 -6.43 -0.04 20.48
N LEU A 124 -5.63 -0.67 21.34
CA LEU A 124 -4.42 -0.06 21.90
C LEU A 124 -3.20 -0.43 21.02
N LEU A 125 -2.61 0.57 20.37
CA LEU A 125 -1.44 0.43 19.50
C LEU A 125 -0.17 0.67 20.31
N VAL A 126 0.73 -0.32 20.34
CA VAL A 126 1.88 -0.35 21.24
C VAL A 126 3.17 -0.59 20.47
N GLY A 127 4.12 0.33 20.58
CA GLY A 127 5.46 0.19 20.01
C GLY A 127 6.36 -0.79 20.77
N PRO A 128 7.52 -1.18 20.21
CA PRO A 128 8.38 -2.22 20.77
C PRO A 128 9.07 -1.80 22.10
N ARG A 129 9.14 -0.51 22.39
CA ARG A 129 9.82 0.01 23.58
C ARG A 129 8.89 0.23 24.76
N PHE A 130 7.60 0.04 24.57
CA PHE A 130 6.65 0.20 25.65
C PHE A 130 6.74 -0.98 26.60
N ASP A 131 7.31 -0.73 27.77
CA ASP A 131 7.42 -1.64 28.92
C ASP A 131 6.51 -1.23 30.10
N GLY A 132 5.71 -0.18 29.91
CA GLY A 132 4.78 0.34 30.91
C GLY A 132 3.64 -0.63 31.19
N GLU A 133 3.08 -0.51 32.41
CA GLU A 133 1.82 -1.18 32.73
C GLU A 133 0.71 -0.58 31.84
N VAL A 134 0.15 -1.42 30.99
CA VAL A 134 -1.15 -1.10 30.38
C VAL A 134 -2.17 -1.10 31.52
N PRO A 135 -3.07 -0.08 31.66
CA PRO A 135 -3.98 0.01 32.78
C PRO A 135 -4.70 -1.32 33.02
N GLU A 136 -4.42 -1.92 34.18
CA GLU A 136 -4.96 -3.17 34.73
C GLU A 136 -5.51 -4.20 33.73
N GLY A 137 -4.61 -4.94 33.12
CA GLY A 137 -4.79 -6.18 32.43
C GLY A 137 -3.45 -6.89 32.44
N VAL A 138 -3.20 -7.73 33.44
CA VAL A 138 -1.89 -8.29 33.72
C VAL A 138 -1.60 -9.47 32.81
N ASP A 139 -0.34 -9.59 32.34
CA ASP A 139 0.23 -10.78 31.68
C ASP A 139 -0.54 -11.34 30.46
N GLY A 140 -0.73 -10.50 29.44
CA GLY A 140 -1.27 -10.94 28.13
C GLY A 140 -2.79 -10.84 28.01
N GLU A 141 -3.50 -10.32 29.00
CA GLU A 141 -4.92 -9.98 28.89
C GLU A 141 -5.11 -8.57 28.29
N VAL A 142 -6.20 -8.41 27.54
CA VAL A 142 -6.61 -7.12 26.98
C VAL A 142 -7.06 -6.23 28.14
N PRO A 143 -6.56 -4.98 28.27
CA PRO A 143 -6.96 -4.09 29.36
C PRO A 143 -8.44 -3.74 29.29
N GLU A 144 -9.06 -3.48 30.45
CA GLU A 144 -10.44 -3.03 30.50
C GLU A 144 -10.65 -1.74 29.65
N GLY A 145 -11.63 -1.76 28.76
CA GLY A 145 -11.96 -0.64 27.87
C GLY A 145 -11.30 -0.68 26.50
N PHE A 146 -10.59 -1.77 26.19
CA PHE A 146 -10.07 -2.05 24.85
C PHE A 146 -10.54 -3.42 24.36
N ASP A 147 -10.66 -3.56 23.05
CA ASP A 147 -11.02 -4.84 22.40
C ASP A 147 -9.78 -5.68 22.08
N ASP A 148 -8.62 -5.03 21.84
CA ASP A 148 -7.35 -5.70 21.60
C ASP A 148 -6.15 -4.77 21.85
N VAL A 149 -4.94 -5.38 21.98
CA VAL A 149 -3.64 -4.70 22.05
C VAL A 149 -2.80 -5.09 20.85
N LEU A 150 -2.62 -4.15 19.94
CA LEU A 150 -1.91 -4.33 18.68
C LEU A 150 -0.45 -3.91 18.85
N ARG A 151 0.47 -4.90 18.84
CA ARG A 151 1.90 -4.69 19.07
C ARG A 151 2.64 -4.61 17.75
N PHE A 152 3.57 -3.64 17.67
CA PHE A 152 4.38 -3.38 16.48
C PHE A 152 5.87 -3.60 16.76
N GLU A 153 6.61 -3.95 15.72
CA GLU A 153 8.07 -4.08 15.76
C GLU A 153 8.78 -2.72 15.58
N THR A 154 8.02 -1.69 15.26
CA THR A 154 8.52 -0.32 15.08
C THR A 154 7.66 0.70 15.82
N ASP A 155 8.27 1.79 16.30
CA ASP A 155 7.54 2.90 16.92
C ASP A 155 6.93 3.87 15.87
N LEU A 156 7.36 3.78 14.61
CA LEU A 156 6.73 4.49 13.48
C LEU A 156 5.78 3.54 12.78
N VAL A 157 4.49 3.84 12.83
CA VAL A 157 3.40 3.03 12.26
C VAL A 157 2.54 3.89 11.36
N PHE A 158 2.07 3.32 10.26
CA PHE A 158 1.17 3.97 9.32
C PHE A 158 -0.23 3.37 9.44
N VAL A 159 -1.23 4.23 9.53
CA VAL A 159 -2.65 3.85 9.40
C VAL A 159 -3.10 4.24 8.01
N ILE A 160 -3.59 3.28 7.24
CA ILE A 160 -4.13 3.50 5.90
C ILE A 160 -5.57 2.98 5.88
N GLY A 161 -6.48 3.86 6.28
CA GLY A 161 -7.91 3.58 6.31
C GLY A 161 -8.53 3.69 4.92
N ARG A 162 -9.43 2.75 4.59
CA ARG A 162 -10.24 2.76 3.36
C ARG A 162 -11.68 2.49 3.73
N THR A 163 -12.59 3.33 3.24
CA THR A 163 -14.04 3.17 3.52
C THR A 163 -14.79 3.21 2.19
N GLN A 164 -15.67 2.24 1.97
CA GLN A 164 -16.44 2.13 0.72
C GLN A 164 -17.39 3.31 0.53
N LEU A 165 -17.36 3.88 -0.68
CA LEU A 165 -18.28 4.90 -1.15
C LEU A 165 -19.23 4.27 -2.19
N PHE A 166 -20.54 4.38 -1.99
CA PHE A 166 -21.53 3.82 -2.91
C PHE A 166 -21.87 4.73 -4.11
N GLY A 167 -21.36 5.95 -4.14
CA GLY A 167 -21.57 6.92 -5.20
C GLY A 167 -21.73 8.34 -4.66
N SER A 168 -22.02 9.30 -5.55
CA SER A 168 -22.11 10.72 -5.19
C SER A 168 -23.16 11.05 -4.14
N ASP A 169 -24.22 10.28 -4.06
CA ASP A 169 -25.34 10.52 -3.13
C ASP A 169 -25.05 9.98 -1.73
N ASP A 170 -23.94 9.23 -1.56
CA ASP A 170 -23.55 8.60 -0.30
C ASP A 170 -22.46 9.37 0.47
N VAL A 171 -21.95 10.47 -0.07
CA VAL A 171 -20.83 11.23 0.50
C VAL A 171 -21.08 11.69 1.93
N ASP A 172 -22.30 12.17 2.24
CA ASP A 172 -22.65 12.62 3.60
C ASP A 172 -22.69 11.45 4.59
N ALA A 173 -23.21 10.29 4.21
CA ALA A 173 -23.22 9.10 5.05
C ALA A 173 -21.80 8.57 5.29
N LEU A 174 -20.96 8.53 4.24
CA LEU A 174 -19.57 8.20 4.36
C LEU A 174 -18.82 9.18 5.29
N ALA A 175 -19.04 10.49 5.13
CA ALA A 175 -18.42 11.52 5.98
C ALA A 175 -18.76 11.31 7.46
N ALA A 176 -19.99 10.91 7.76
CA ALA A 176 -20.41 10.59 9.13
C ALA A 176 -19.66 9.38 9.70
N VAL A 177 -19.46 8.33 8.90
CA VAL A 177 -18.64 7.16 9.30
C VAL A 177 -17.18 7.58 9.54
N MET A 178 -16.56 8.29 8.59
CA MET A 178 -15.18 8.72 8.71
C MET A 178 -14.93 9.66 9.90
N ALA A 179 -15.91 10.50 10.25
CA ALA A 179 -15.85 11.36 11.43
C ALA A 179 -15.91 10.58 12.76
N GLY A 180 -16.34 9.32 12.71
CA GLY A 180 -16.34 8.42 13.85
C GLY A 180 -14.99 7.76 14.15
N TYR A 181 -14.06 7.74 13.18
CA TYR A 181 -12.72 7.23 13.39
C TYR A 181 -11.89 8.20 14.22
N ARG A 182 -11.18 7.71 15.21
CA ARG A 182 -10.36 8.53 16.11
C ARG A 182 -9.02 7.90 16.38
N ILE A 183 -8.01 8.75 16.49
CA ILE A 183 -6.68 8.41 17.00
C ILE A 183 -6.39 9.39 18.13
N GLU A 184 -6.08 8.88 19.31
CA GLU A 184 -5.70 9.70 20.45
C GLU A 184 -4.59 9.04 21.27
N PRO A 185 -3.68 9.82 21.89
CA PRO A 185 -2.70 9.28 22.84
C PRO A 185 -3.40 8.63 24.05
N LEU A 186 -2.78 7.59 24.62
CA LEU A 186 -3.34 6.90 25.79
C LEU A 186 -3.52 7.86 26.98
N SER A 187 -2.60 8.79 27.20
CA SER A 187 -2.71 9.81 28.25
C SER A 187 -3.97 10.68 28.12
N ALA A 188 -4.33 11.05 26.87
CA ALA A 188 -5.57 11.80 26.60
C ALA A 188 -6.81 10.96 26.93
N ARG A 189 -6.81 9.68 26.57
CA ARG A 189 -7.88 8.72 26.90
C ARG A 189 -8.09 8.57 28.40
N LEU A 190 -7.00 8.52 29.18
CA LEU A 190 -7.01 8.35 30.63
C LEU A 190 -7.15 9.67 31.42
N GLY A 191 -7.08 10.82 30.75
CA GLY A 191 -7.07 12.13 31.39
C GLY A 191 -5.83 12.36 32.29
N THR A 192 -4.69 11.75 31.92
CA THR A 192 -3.41 11.87 32.60
C THR A 192 -2.48 12.84 31.86
N PRO A 193 -1.45 13.41 32.51
CA PRO A 193 -0.47 14.21 31.81
C PRO A 193 0.25 13.40 30.72
N ALA A 194 0.37 13.99 29.52
CA ALA A 194 1.12 13.37 28.43
C ALA A 194 2.62 13.27 28.79
N PRO A 195 3.28 12.13 28.52
CA PRO A 195 4.73 12.03 28.64
C PRO A 195 5.43 12.93 27.62
N GLU A 196 6.67 13.32 27.90
CA GLU A 196 7.46 14.09 26.95
C GLU A 196 7.88 13.20 25.78
N ALA A 197 7.52 13.60 24.56
CA ALA A 197 7.92 12.87 23.37
C ALA A 197 9.45 13.02 23.13
N PRO A 198 10.18 11.92 22.89
CA PRO A 198 11.60 11.98 22.57
C PRO A 198 11.84 12.83 21.31
N ALA A 199 12.75 13.81 21.41
CA ALA A 199 13.12 14.60 20.25
C ALA A 199 13.73 13.70 19.16
N PHE A 200 13.44 13.99 17.92
CA PHE A 200 14.03 13.32 16.78
C PHE A 200 14.31 14.33 15.66
N ASP A 201 15.54 14.30 15.18
CA ASP A 201 15.96 15.13 14.05
C ASP A 201 15.69 14.36 12.75
N TRP A 202 14.56 14.70 12.13
CA TRP A 202 14.09 14.05 10.91
C TRP A 202 15.01 14.36 9.73
N PRO A 203 15.62 13.37 9.07
CA PRO A 203 16.41 13.59 7.87
C PRO A 203 15.57 14.25 6.78
N ILE A 204 16.11 15.30 6.14
CA ILE A 204 15.44 15.93 5.00
C ILE A 204 15.46 14.95 3.82
N TRP A 205 14.27 14.57 3.34
CA TRP A 205 14.17 13.63 2.23
C TRP A 205 14.69 14.23 0.92
N ASN A 206 15.46 13.42 0.19
CA ASN A 206 15.95 13.72 -1.15
C ASN A 206 15.92 12.43 -1.99
N ASP A 207 15.21 12.45 -3.12
CA ASP A 207 15.03 11.26 -3.97
C ASP A 207 16.34 10.73 -4.57
N GLU A 208 17.32 11.63 -4.87
CA GLU A 208 18.63 11.20 -5.38
C GLU A 208 19.45 10.55 -4.26
N ALA A 209 19.49 11.16 -3.09
CA ALA A 209 20.22 10.63 -1.94
C ALA A 209 19.66 9.28 -1.45
N SER A 210 18.38 9.01 -1.64
CA SER A 210 17.80 7.70 -1.32
C SER A 210 18.20 6.60 -2.30
N ARG A 211 18.86 6.94 -3.42
CA ARG A 211 19.23 6.03 -4.51
C ARG A 211 20.72 5.86 -4.70
N ASP A 212 21.54 6.35 -3.79
CA ASP A 212 22.99 6.22 -3.76
C ASP A 212 23.48 5.90 -2.34
N GLU A 213 24.79 5.97 -2.06
CA GLU A 213 25.40 5.64 -0.77
C GLU A 213 24.81 6.42 0.41
N ARG A 214 24.18 7.57 0.15
CA ARG A 214 23.56 8.42 1.18
C ARG A 214 22.30 7.81 1.79
N PHE A 215 21.76 6.73 1.18
CA PHE A 215 20.66 5.98 1.79
C PHE A 215 21.00 5.48 3.20
N ILE A 216 22.29 5.21 3.47
CA ILE A 216 22.81 4.76 4.76
C ILE A 216 22.44 5.74 5.87
N GLY A 217 22.53 7.05 5.60
CA GLY A 217 22.16 8.08 6.55
C GLY A 217 20.68 8.02 6.95
N TYR A 218 19.78 7.76 5.99
CA TYR A 218 18.37 7.55 6.28
C TYR A 218 18.15 6.27 7.10
N VAL A 219 18.72 5.16 6.66
CA VAL A 219 18.51 3.85 7.29
C VAL A 219 19.00 3.85 8.73
N ASN A 220 20.19 4.42 9.01
CA ASN A 220 20.73 4.50 10.35
C ASN A 220 19.82 5.27 11.32
N ARG A 221 19.15 6.34 10.83
CA ARG A 221 18.16 7.09 11.60
C ARG A 221 16.83 6.34 11.75
N LEU A 222 16.36 5.69 10.70
CA LEU A 222 15.10 4.94 10.73
C LEU A 222 15.19 3.69 11.60
N LEU A 223 16.32 3.02 11.64
CA LEU A 223 16.53 1.86 12.52
C LEU A 223 16.45 2.22 14.02
N GLU A 224 16.58 3.49 14.40
CA GLU A 224 16.33 3.94 15.77
C GLU A 224 14.86 3.81 16.19
N TRP A 225 13.95 3.64 15.26
CA TRP A 225 12.52 3.43 15.49
C TRP A 225 12.10 1.96 15.56
N CYS A 226 13.04 1.07 15.32
CA CYS A 226 12.80 -0.36 15.26
C CYS A 226 13.17 -1.06 16.57
N GLN A 227 12.55 -2.21 16.83
CA GLN A 227 13.04 -3.14 17.85
C GLN A 227 14.45 -3.65 17.53
N PRO A 228 15.16 -4.24 18.49
CA PRO A 228 16.37 -4.99 18.19
C PRO A 228 16.12 -6.09 17.15
N PRO A 229 17.13 -6.44 16.31
CA PRO A 229 16.99 -7.50 15.32
C PRO A 229 16.48 -8.81 15.91
N HIS A 230 15.62 -9.52 15.18
CA HIS A 230 15.25 -10.88 15.54
C HIS A 230 16.48 -11.79 15.60
N PRO A 231 16.45 -12.90 16.37
CA PRO A 231 17.61 -13.80 16.51
C PRO A 231 18.19 -14.30 15.19
N ASP A 232 17.38 -14.53 14.19
CA ASP A 232 17.77 -14.94 12.84
C ASP A 232 18.32 -13.81 11.95
N GLU A 233 18.08 -12.56 12.33
CA GLU A 233 18.59 -11.37 11.63
C GLU A 233 19.88 -10.81 12.25
N VAL A 234 20.26 -11.22 13.46
CA VAL A 234 21.41 -10.66 14.19
C VAL A 234 22.68 -10.69 13.35
N ALA A 235 22.99 -11.83 12.72
CA ALA A 235 24.19 -11.96 11.89
C ALA A 235 24.19 -11.02 10.68
N THR A 236 23.02 -10.77 10.09
CA THR A 236 22.84 -9.82 8.99
C THR A 236 23.12 -8.40 9.45
N PHE A 237 22.58 -7.98 10.59
CA PHE A 237 22.83 -6.65 11.14
C PHE A 237 24.27 -6.46 11.64
N GLU A 238 24.90 -7.50 12.21
CA GLU A 238 26.33 -7.47 12.53
C GLU A 238 27.19 -7.26 11.28
N ARG A 239 26.82 -7.89 10.18
CA ARG A 239 27.48 -7.70 8.89
C ARG A 239 27.24 -6.29 8.33
N PHE A 240 26.01 -5.76 8.38
CA PHE A 240 25.69 -4.38 8.00
C PHE A 240 26.52 -3.36 8.81
N ALA A 241 26.70 -3.59 10.10
CA ALA A 241 27.48 -2.71 10.96
C ALA A 241 28.95 -2.59 10.54
N THR A 242 29.53 -3.61 9.87
CA THR A 242 30.91 -3.52 9.34
C THR A 242 31.04 -2.49 8.22
N ALA A 243 29.93 -2.15 7.54
CA ALA A 243 29.84 -1.10 6.52
C ALA A 243 29.28 0.24 7.08
N GLY A 244 29.14 0.37 8.41
CA GLY A 244 28.59 1.57 9.05
C GLY A 244 27.06 1.69 8.94
N ILE A 245 26.34 0.58 8.72
CA ILE A 245 24.89 0.54 8.61
C ILE A 245 24.32 -0.07 9.90
N GLY A 246 23.53 0.70 10.66
CA GLY A 246 22.92 0.25 11.91
C GLY A 246 22.28 1.39 12.69
N ALA A 247 21.44 1.07 13.65
CA ALA A 247 20.65 2.04 14.43
C ALA A 247 21.54 3.11 15.07
N GLY A 248 21.32 4.37 14.71
CA GLY A 248 22.01 5.52 15.28
C GLY A 248 23.50 5.62 14.92
N LEU A 249 24.03 4.76 14.04
CA LEU A 249 25.43 4.88 13.60
C LEU A 249 25.61 6.16 12.79
N PRO A 250 26.71 6.91 13.02
CA PRO A 250 27.00 8.11 12.25
C PRO A 250 27.37 7.72 10.82
N PHE A 251 26.92 8.51 9.85
CA PHE A 251 27.31 8.37 8.45
C PHE A 251 27.68 9.73 7.88
N ASP A 252 28.93 9.85 7.41
CA ASP A 252 29.45 11.05 6.75
C ASP A 252 29.77 10.72 5.28
N PRO A 253 28.87 11.04 4.34
CA PRO A 253 29.09 10.78 2.92
C PRO A 253 30.24 11.60 2.32
N ASP A 254 30.58 12.76 2.90
CA ASP A 254 31.65 13.61 2.39
C ASP A 254 33.04 13.12 2.81
N GLY A 255 33.10 12.36 3.90
CA GLY A 255 34.33 11.72 4.41
C GLY A 255 34.74 10.45 3.68
N LEU A 256 33.91 9.92 2.76
CA LEU A 256 34.21 8.70 2.00
C LEU A 256 35.27 8.97 0.91
N ASP A 257 36.28 8.08 0.80
CA ASP A 257 37.16 8.05 -0.38
C ASP A 257 36.38 7.58 -1.64
N ASP A 258 36.96 7.87 -2.82
CA ASP A 258 36.32 7.58 -4.10
C ASP A 258 36.07 6.07 -4.34
N ALA A 259 36.94 5.20 -3.86
CA ALA A 259 36.84 3.77 -4.04
C ALA A 259 35.70 3.20 -3.18
N THR A 260 35.64 3.60 -1.92
CA THR A 260 34.57 3.26 -0.98
C THR A 260 33.20 3.75 -1.51
N ARG A 261 33.13 5.01 -1.93
CA ARG A 261 31.92 5.59 -2.52
C ARG A 261 31.44 4.82 -3.74
N THR A 262 32.37 4.50 -4.65
CA THR A 262 32.07 3.73 -5.87
C THR A 262 31.55 2.34 -5.54
N ALA A 263 32.14 1.64 -4.57
CA ALA A 263 31.71 0.32 -4.15
C ALA A 263 30.28 0.33 -3.56
N LEU A 264 29.98 1.29 -2.68
CA LEU A 264 28.63 1.45 -2.08
C LEU A 264 27.59 1.75 -3.17
N ARG A 265 27.85 2.68 -4.09
CA ARG A 265 26.95 3.01 -5.21
C ARG A 265 26.69 1.81 -6.11
N ALA A 266 27.72 1.05 -6.45
CA ALA A 266 27.56 -0.16 -7.26
C ALA A 266 26.64 -1.19 -6.57
N GLY A 267 26.73 -1.32 -5.24
CA GLY A 267 25.81 -2.16 -4.46
C GLY A 267 24.38 -1.68 -4.54
N VAL A 268 24.13 -0.40 -4.34
CA VAL A 268 22.79 0.21 -4.44
C VAL A 268 22.20 0.07 -5.83
N GLU A 269 23.00 0.27 -6.89
CA GLU A 269 22.56 0.11 -8.28
C GLU A 269 22.08 -1.33 -8.54
N ARG A 270 22.89 -2.34 -8.17
CA ARG A 270 22.51 -3.75 -8.30
C ARG A 270 21.25 -4.09 -7.48
N ALA A 271 21.13 -3.56 -6.27
CA ALA A 271 19.95 -3.76 -5.44
C ALA A 271 18.68 -3.25 -6.16
N ARG A 272 18.74 -2.05 -6.70
CA ARG A 272 17.63 -1.44 -7.44
C ARG A 272 17.25 -2.24 -8.68
N ASP A 273 18.24 -2.70 -9.44
CA ASP A 273 18.01 -3.55 -10.62
C ASP A 273 17.36 -4.88 -10.22
N ARG A 274 17.82 -5.51 -9.13
CA ARG A 274 17.21 -6.74 -8.60
C ARG A 274 15.78 -6.54 -8.13
N ILE A 275 15.50 -5.45 -7.42
CA ILE A 275 14.13 -5.12 -6.98
C ILE A 275 13.24 -4.89 -8.20
N ALA A 276 13.68 -4.11 -9.18
CA ALA A 276 12.93 -3.85 -10.41
C ALA A 276 12.67 -5.13 -11.22
N ALA A 277 13.68 -6.01 -11.36
CA ALA A 277 13.51 -7.30 -12.00
C ALA A 277 12.48 -8.17 -11.25
N ARG A 278 12.55 -8.20 -9.91
CA ARG A 278 11.59 -8.95 -9.09
C ARG A 278 10.16 -8.43 -9.20
N VAL A 279 9.97 -7.10 -9.39
CA VAL A 279 8.64 -6.52 -9.66
C VAL A 279 8.05 -7.07 -10.96
N GLY A 280 8.88 -7.28 -11.99
CA GLY A 280 8.45 -7.89 -13.25
C GLY A 280 7.95 -9.34 -13.11
N ASP A 281 8.42 -10.03 -12.07
CA ASP A 281 8.09 -11.43 -11.77
C ASP A 281 7.05 -11.56 -10.62
N LEU A 282 6.41 -10.47 -10.20
CA LEU A 282 5.36 -10.52 -9.19
C LEU A 282 4.06 -11.06 -9.78
N GLY A 283 3.57 -12.13 -9.18
CA GLY A 283 2.28 -12.71 -9.48
C GLY A 283 2.26 -13.67 -10.67
N GLU A 284 1.30 -14.58 -10.61
CA GLU A 284 1.02 -15.54 -11.67
C GLU A 284 0.29 -14.85 -12.83
N GLN A 285 0.62 -15.24 -14.06
CA GLN A 285 -0.07 -14.75 -15.25
C GLN A 285 -1.28 -15.63 -15.56
N ILE A 286 -2.48 -15.06 -15.47
CA ILE A 286 -3.74 -15.76 -15.69
C ILE A 286 -4.60 -14.93 -16.67
N ASN A 287 -4.87 -15.48 -17.87
CA ASN A 287 -5.73 -14.83 -18.88
C ASN A 287 -5.31 -13.38 -19.24
N GLY A 288 -4.00 -13.08 -19.22
CA GLY A 288 -3.47 -11.73 -19.46
C GLY A 288 -3.44 -10.82 -18.23
N TRP A 289 -3.87 -11.32 -17.06
CA TRP A 289 -3.78 -10.63 -15.80
C TRP A 289 -2.59 -11.14 -14.97
N SER A 290 -1.89 -10.24 -14.31
CA SER A 290 -0.88 -10.54 -13.30
C SER A 290 -1.54 -10.55 -11.92
N ALA A 291 -1.61 -11.72 -11.30
CA ALA A 291 -2.19 -11.91 -9.97
C ALA A 291 -1.12 -11.66 -8.89
N VAL A 292 -0.93 -10.39 -8.51
CA VAL A 292 0.12 -9.98 -7.58
C VAL A 292 -0.19 -10.45 -6.15
N ASP A 293 0.79 -11.11 -5.51
CA ASP A 293 0.80 -11.50 -4.10
C ASP A 293 2.18 -11.18 -3.52
N ALA A 294 2.37 -9.94 -3.04
CA ALA A 294 3.66 -9.41 -2.66
C ALA A 294 3.59 -8.44 -1.47
N LEU A 295 2.49 -8.46 -0.73
CA LEU A 295 2.24 -7.62 0.44
C LEU A 295 1.70 -8.49 1.56
N GLY A 296 2.14 -8.27 2.78
CA GLY A 296 1.74 -9.11 3.90
C GLY A 296 2.48 -8.84 5.21
N SER A 297 2.26 -9.73 6.16
CA SER A 297 2.94 -9.69 7.44
C SER A 297 4.41 -10.17 7.34
N ARG A 298 5.15 -10.10 8.44
CA ARG A 298 6.50 -10.68 8.53
C ARG A 298 6.51 -12.18 8.22
N GLU A 299 5.52 -12.90 8.70
CA GLU A 299 5.36 -14.35 8.47
C GLU A 299 5.12 -14.68 6.99
N PHE A 300 4.35 -13.83 6.31
CA PHE A 300 4.14 -13.97 4.85
C PHE A 300 5.46 -13.90 4.08
N PHE A 301 6.30 -12.93 4.41
CA PHE A 301 7.60 -12.77 3.73
C PHE A 301 8.62 -13.85 4.12
N ALA A 302 8.55 -14.39 5.34
CA ALA A 302 9.42 -15.47 5.84
C ALA A 302 10.93 -15.22 5.55
N GLY A 303 11.38 -13.96 5.67
CA GLY A 303 12.76 -13.55 5.40
C GLY A 303 13.07 -13.23 3.92
N ASP A 304 12.11 -13.35 3.00
CA ASP A 304 12.31 -12.90 1.60
C ASP A 304 12.23 -11.35 1.51
N HIS A 305 13.34 -10.71 1.87
CA HIS A 305 13.47 -9.25 1.82
C HIS A 305 13.37 -8.69 0.39
N LEU A 306 13.72 -9.50 -0.63
CA LEU A 306 13.62 -9.06 -2.01
C LEU A 306 12.15 -9.01 -2.47
N LEU A 307 11.32 -9.98 -2.08
CA LEU A 307 9.88 -9.95 -2.30
C LEU A 307 9.26 -8.73 -1.60
N ARG A 308 9.63 -8.47 -0.34
CA ARG A 308 9.15 -7.33 0.44
C ARG A 308 9.52 -5.99 -0.21
N ALA A 309 10.76 -5.86 -0.68
CA ALA A 309 11.21 -4.67 -1.41
C ALA A 309 10.48 -4.49 -2.75
N ALA A 310 10.25 -5.59 -3.49
CA ALA A 310 9.51 -5.56 -4.75
C ALA A 310 8.03 -5.22 -4.53
N GLY A 311 7.41 -5.75 -3.49
CA GLY A 311 6.05 -5.38 -3.07
C GLY A 311 5.93 -3.88 -2.77
N ALA A 312 6.86 -3.33 -1.98
CA ALA A 312 6.91 -1.90 -1.69
C ALA A 312 7.17 -1.03 -2.92
N MET A 313 7.98 -1.49 -3.89
CA MET A 313 8.19 -0.78 -5.16
C MET A 313 6.94 -0.82 -6.04
N ALA A 314 6.22 -1.93 -6.06
CA ALA A 314 5.00 -2.10 -6.85
C ALA A 314 3.81 -1.33 -6.27
N GLY A 315 3.73 -1.21 -4.93
CA GLY A 315 2.60 -0.56 -4.27
C GLY A 315 2.73 -0.52 -2.76
N TRP A 316 3.68 0.27 -2.23
CA TRP A 316 3.78 0.53 -0.79
C TRP A 316 2.41 0.99 -0.23
N GLY A 317 2.03 0.51 0.93
CA GLY A 317 0.73 0.79 1.53
C GLY A 317 -0.42 -0.04 0.95
N GLY A 318 -0.14 -1.03 0.11
CA GLY A 318 -1.17 -1.95 -0.39
C GLY A 318 -1.57 -3.00 0.64
N ASN A 319 -2.80 -3.53 0.52
CA ASN A 319 -3.30 -4.58 1.40
C ASN A 319 -2.72 -5.96 1.04
N ASP A 320 -2.71 -6.85 2.02
CA ASP A 320 -2.52 -8.29 1.82
C ASP A 320 -3.60 -8.83 0.87
N LYS A 321 -3.25 -9.85 0.08
CA LYS A 321 -4.18 -10.48 -0.86
C LYS A 321 -5.48 -10.96 -0.20
N ILE A 322 -5.43 -11.38 1.06
CA ILE A 322 -6.61 -11.79 1.83
C ILE A 322 -7.56 -10.62 2.16
N GLU A 323 -7.04 -9.40 2.27
CA GLU A 323 -7.83 -8.19 2.51
C GLU A 323 -8.33 -7.58 1.20
N ALA A 324 -7.46 -7.48 0.21
CA ALA A 324 -7.81 -7.02 -1.13
C ALA A 324 -6.88 -7.64 -2.18
N PHE A 325 -7.46 -8.24 -3.20
CA PHE A 325 -6.72 -8.86 -4.29
C PHE A 325 -6.66 -7.92 -5.51
N TYR A 326 -5.47 -7.78 -6.09
CA TYR A 326 -5.17 -6.77 -7.11
C TYR A 326 -4.63 -7.36 -8.43
N PRO A 327 -5.46 -8.02 -9.27
CA PRO A 327 -5.05 -8.40 -10.61
C PRO A 327 -4.82 -7.17 -11.51
N LEU A 328 -3.70 -7.15 -12.25
CA LEU A 328 -3.34 -6.10 -13.19
C LEU A 328 -3.31 -6.67 -14.61
N ALA A 329 -3.95 -6.02 -15.59
CA ALA A 329 -3.89 -6.41 -17.00
C ALA A 329 -3.24 -5.32 -17.85
N ARG A 330 -2.20 -5.70 -18.59
CA ARG A 330 -1.48 -4.84 -19.55
C ARG A 330 -1.61 -5.31 -20.98
N THR A 331 -2.08 -6.54 -21.16
CA THR A 331 -2.23 -7.20 -22.45
C THR A 331 -3.63 -7.77 -22.61
N ASP A 332 -4.06 -7.96 -23.82
CA ASP A 332 -5.25 -8.72 -24.15
C ASP A 332 -5.00 -10.25 -24.06
N ALA A 333 -6.02 -11.04 -24.42
CA ALA A 333 -5.96 -12.49 -24.42
C ALA A 333 -4.89 -13.10 -25.35
N HIS A 334 -4.40 -12.34 -26.31
CA HIS A 334 -3.37 -12.76 -27.28
C HIS A 334 -1.97 -12.34 -26.85
N GLY A 335 -1.84 -11.57 -25.76
CA GLY A 335 -0.59 -11.01 -25.30
C GLY A 335 -0.23 -9.67 -25.97
N ASP A 336 -1.12 -9.10 -26.76
CA ASP A 336 -0.93 -7.77 -27.35
C ASP A 336 -1.15 -6.68 -26.30
N PRO A 337 -0.30 -5.63 -26.24
CA PRO A 337 -0.49 -4.51 -25.32
C PRO A 337 -1.84 -3.81 -25.49
N LEU A 338 -2.49 -3.47 -24.38
CA LEU A 338 -3.75 -2.72 -24.37
C LEU A 338 -3.52 -1.28 -24.84
N ALA A 339 -4.31 -0.83 -25.83
CA ALA A 339 -4.24 0.52 -26.37
C ALA A 339 -5.60 0.99 -26.90
N GLY A 340 -5.93 2.27 -26.67
CA GLY A 340 -7.24 2.85 -27.03
C GLY A 340 -7.54 2.95 -28.51
N ALA A 341 -6.56 2.71 -29.39
CA ALA A 341 -6.79 2.53 -30.84
C ALA A 341 -7.66 1.32 -31.17
N ARG A 342 -7.82 0.38 -30.21
CA ARG A 342 -8.69 -0.80 -30.32
C ARG A 342 -9.81 -0.70 -29.29
N ALA A 343 -10.93 -1.38 -29.56
CA ALA A 343 -12.01 -1.62 -28.61
C ALA A 343 -11.88 -3.04 -28.04
N TYR A 344 -12.19 -3.19 -26.76
CA TYR A 344 -12.12 -4.48 -26.06
C TYR A 344 -13.40 -4.76 -25.29
N ARG A 345 -13.57 -6.04 -24.94
CA ARG A 345 -14.62 -6.52 -24.04
C ARG A 345 -14.00 -7.31 -22.91
N LEU A 346 -14.45 -7.02 -21.70
CA LEU A 346 -14.18 -7.81 -20.50
C LEU A 346 -15.53 -8.38 -20.04
N ARG A 347 -15.74 -9.68 -20.27
CA ARG A 347 -17.00 -10.35 -19.95
C ARG A 347 -16.84 -11.21 -18.70
N PHE A 348 -17.67 -10.96 -17.71
CA PHE A 348 -17.82 -11.77 -16.52
C PHE A 348 -19.04 -12.67 -16.71
N ASP A 349 -18.83 -13.98 -16.87
CA ASP A 349 -19.91 -14.98 -16.80
C ASP A 349 -20.29 -15.20 -15.33
N GLU A 350 -19.32 -15.13 -14.44
CA GLU A 350 -19.45 -15.06 -12.98
C GLU A 350 -18.73 -13.82 -12.49
N LEU A 351 -19.41 -12.98 -11.70
CA LEU A 351 -18.82 -11.76 -11.15
C LEU A 351 -17.66 -12.10 -10.21
N PRO A 352 -16.67 -11.17 -10.04
CA PRO A 352 -15.58 -11.36 -9.09
C PRO A 352 -16.09 -11.73 -7.70
N PRO A 353 -15.62 -12.85 -7.09
CA PRO A 353 -16.11 -13.33 -5.80
C PRO A 353 -15.56 -12.47 -4.67
N ALA A 354 -16.31 -11.44 -4.31
CA ALA A 354 -16.02 -10.49 -3.26
C ALA A 354 -17.10 -10.52 -2.19
N ARG A 355 -16.73 -10.63 -0.92
CA ARG A 355 -17.67 -10.46 0.20
C ARG A 355 -18.05 -8.99 0.41
N ALA A 356 -17.15 -8.07 0.07
CA ALA A 356 -17.43 -6.65 0.12
C ALA A 356 -17.82 -6.12 -1.26
N PHE A 357 -16.86 -5.80 -2.11
CA PHE A 357 -17.12 -5.31 -3.47
C PHE A 357 -15.89 -5.53 -4.37
N TRP A 358 -16.10 -5.33 -5.67
CA TRP A 358 -15.03 -5.37 -6.66
C TRP A 358 -15.09 -4.15 -7.57
N SER A 359 -13.96 -3.83 -8.21
CA SER A 359 -13.85 -2.81 -9.26
C SER A 359 -12.90 -3.21 -10.37
N VAL A 360 -13.08 -2.57 -11.54
CA VAL A 360 -12.12 -2.53 -12.64
C VAL A 360 -11.84 -1.07 -12.95
N THR A 361 -10.59 -0.63 -12.74
CA THR A 361 -10.18 0.76 -12.88
C THR A 361 -9.25 0.93 -14.08
N MET A 362 -9.43 2.02 -14.82
CA MET A 362 -8.65 2.42 -16.00
C MET A 362 -7.50 3.34 -15.61
N TYR A 363 -6.29 3.05 -16.14
CA TYR A 363 -5.10 3.88 -16.00
C TYR A 363 -4.37 4.07 -17.31
N ASP A 364 -3.79 5.25 -17.52
CA ASP A 364 -2.82 5.49 -18.58
C ASP A 364 -1.43 4.93 -18.21
N THR A 365 -0.45 5.06 -19.09
CA THR A 365 0.95 4.69 -18.86
C THR A 365 1.88 5.90 -18.87
N SER A 366 1.36 7.09 -18.52
CA SER A 366 2.06 8.37 -18.75
C SER A 366 3.22 8.65 -17.82
N TYR A 367 3.35 7.88 -16.70
CA TYR A 367 4.42 8.09 -15.73
C TYR A 367 5.79 7.60 -16.26
N ASP A 368 5.86 6.37 -16.73
CA ASP A 368 7.12 5.72 -17.16
C ASP A 368 6.97 4.80 -18.40
N GLY A 369 5.81 4.84 -19.05
CA GLY A 369 5.47 3.95 -20.16
C GLY A 369 4.84 2.62 -19.73
N VAL A 370 4.80 2.31 -18.43
CA VAL A 370 4.28 1.06 -17.85
C VAL A 370 3.17 1.33 -16.84
N ALA A 371 3.31 2.36 -16.02
CA ALA A 371 2.36 2.78 -15.00
C ALA A 371 1.97 4.26 -15.20
N GLY A 372 0.87 4.67 -14.60
CA GLY A 372 0.36 6.03 -14.73
C GLY A 372 -0.82 6.32 -13.83
N TYR A 373 -1.77 7.07 -14.33
CA TYR A 373 -2.79 7.74 -13.56
C TYR A 373 -4.19 7.49 -14.12
N LEU A 374 -5.21 7.91 -13.38
CA LEU A 374 -6.60 7.90 -13.83
C LEU A 374 -6.75 8.76 -15.10
N VAL A 375 -7.57 8.29 -16.04
CA VAL A 375 -7.74 8.90 -17.36
C VAL A 375 -8.90 9.89 -17.38
N GLU A 376 -8.63 11.15 -17.69
CA GLU A 376 -9.69 12.13 -17.94
C GLU A 376 -10.61 11.65 -19.08
N ASN A 377 -11.92 11.73 -18.87
CA ASN A 377 -12.90 11.30 -19.86
C ASN A 377 -14.22 12.08 -19.75
N GLU A 378 -15.02 12.07 -20.81
CA GLU A 378 -16.23 12.88 -20.98
C GLU A 378 -17.34 12.61 -19.97
N ILE A 379 -17.35 11.42 -19.33
CA ILE A 379 -18.39 11.01 -18.37
C ILE A 379 -17.85 10.93 -16.94
N GLY A 380 -16.58 11.30 -16.69
CA GLY A 380 -15.95 11.24 -15.36
C GLY A 380 -15.90 9.86 -14.75
N ARG A 381 -15.93 8.78 -15.57
CA ARG A 381 -15.91 7.38 -15.12
C ARG A 381 -14.52 6.82 -15.20
N TYR A 382 -13.88 6.60 -14.06
CA TYR A 382 -12.53 6.04 -13.94
C TYR A 382 -12.55 4.53 -13.73
N LEU A 383 -13.68 3.99 -13.27
CA LEU A 383 -13.87 2.58 -12.94
C LEU A 383 -15.32 2.15 -13.16
N ILE A 384 -15.47 0.83 -13.22
CA ILE A 384 -16.76 0.14 -13.03
C ILE A 384 -16.60 -0.79 -11.84
N ASN A 385 -17.58 -0.77 -10.92
CA ASN A 385 -17.59 -1.60 -9.72
C ASN A 385 -18.98 -2.21 -9.47
N SER A 386 -19.07 -3.08 -8.47
CA SER A 386 -20.31 -3.77 -8.11
C SER A 386 -21.47 -2.83 -7.70
N THR A 387 -21.19 -1.55 -7.39
CA THR A 387 -22.19 -0.55 -6.99
C THR A 387 -22.42 0.51 -8.08
N THR A 388 -21.76 0.40 -9.24
CA THR A 388 -21.98 1.31 -10.36
C THR A 388 -23.42 1.23 -10.84
N SER A 389 -24.15 2.35 -10.74
CA SER A 389 -25.57 2.41 -11.11
C SER A 389 -25.76 2.32 -12.63
N GLY A 390 -26.85 1.69 -13.05
CA GLY A 390 -27.28 1.65 -14.44
C GLY A 390 -26.52 0.66 -15.31
N LEU A 391 -25.71 -0.23 -14.75
CA LEU A 391 -25.11 -1.34 -15.50
C LEU A 391 -26.21 -2.27 -16.05
N VAL A 392 -25.98 -2.77 -17.26
CA VAL A 392 -26.85 -3.72 -17.94
C VAL A 392 -26.17 -5.09 -17.92
N THR A 393 -26.87 -6.09 -17.38
CA THR A 393 -26.45 -7.50 -17.39
C THR A 393 -27.20 -8.27 -18.48
N GLY A 394 -26.58 -9.31 -19.00
CA GLY A 394 -27.23 -10.26 -19.88
C GLY A 394 -28.35 -11.05 -19.20
N ASP A 395 -29.21 -11.69 -19.97
CA ASP A 395 -30.29 -12.55 -19.46
C ASP A 395 -29.76 -13.75 -18.65
N ASP A 396 -28.51 -14.12 -18.87
CA ASP A 396 -27.76 -15.19 -18.15
C ASP A 396 -27.07 -14.67 -16.88
N GLY A 397 -27.24 -13.39 -16.54
CA GLY A 397 -26.60 -12.73 -15.40
C GLY A 397 -25.17 -12.25 -15.65
N SER A 398 -24.62 -12.46 -16.85
CA SER A 398 -23.28 -12.00 -17.21
C SER A 398 -23.18 -10.48 -17.29
N LEU A 399 -21.99 -9.93 -17.04
CA LEU A 399 -21.69 -8.51 -17.20
C LEU A 399 -20.57 -8.34 -18.23
N THR A 400 -20.82 -7.55 -19.28
CA THR A 400 -19.79 -7.18 -20.26
C THR A 400 -19.39 -5.72 -20.07
N ILE A 401 -18.14 -5.44 -19.75
CA ILE A 401 -17.57 -4.10 -19.74
C ILE A 401 -16.99 -3.80 -21.13
N HIS A 402 -17.40 -2.68 -21.71
CA HIS A 402 -16.90 -2.18 -22.99
C HIS A 402 -15.75 -1.21 -22.73
N ILE A 403 -14.53 -1.55 -23.17
CA ILE A 403 -13.32 -0.79 -22.94
C ILE A 403 -12.84 -0.21 -24.26
N GLN A 404 -13.02 1.08 -24.47
CA GLN A 404 -12.65 1.77 -25.71
C GLN A 404 -12.57 3.28 -25.51
N HIS A 405 -11.83 3.97 -26.40
CA HIS A 405 -11.73 5.43 -26.37
C HIS A 405 -13.02 6.09 -26.86
N ALA A 406 -13.52 5.69 -28.00
CA ALA A 406 -14.75 6.24 -28.59
C ALA A 406 -15.99 5.75 -27.83
N ARG A 407 -16.97 6.62 -27.66
CA ARG A 407 -18.24 6.26 -27.03
C ARG A 407 -18.95 5.13 -27.79
N PRO A 408 -19.42 4.06 -27.13
CA PRO A 408 -20.19 2.99 -27.77
C PRO A 408 -21.48 3.49 -28.40
N GLU A 409 -21.90 2.85 -29.51
CA GLU A 409 -23.12 3.26 -30.24
C GLU A 409 -24.42 2.76 -29.58
N THR A 410 -24.37 1.60 -28.91
CA THR A 410 -25.55 0.99 -28.28
C THR A 410 -25.79 1.53 -26.86
N ALA A 411 -27.05 1.54 -26.42
CA ALA A 411 -27.40 1.96 -25.07
C ALA A 411 -26.76 1.07 -23.99
N GLU A 412 -26.73 -0.26 -24.21
CA GLU A 412 -26.05 -1.22 -23.34
C GLU A 412 -24.55 -0.94 -23.28
N GLY A 413 -23.90 -0.78 -24.47
CA GLY A 413 -22.50 -0.46 -24.52
C GLY A 413 -22.15 0.82 -23.77
N GLN A 414 -23.00 1.86 -23.85
CA GLN A 414 -22.81 3.12 -23.11
C GLN A 414 -23.02 2.95 -21.59
N ALA A 415 -23.98 2.12 -21.17
CA ALA A 415 -24.20 1.81 -19.76
C ALA A 415 -22.96 1.16 -19.13
N ASN A 416 -22.35 0.20 -19.84
CA ASN A 416 -21.22 -0.60 -19.38
C ASN A 416 -19.87 -0.11 -19.92
N TRP A 417 -19.78 1.14 -20.36
CA TRP A 417 -18.57 1.71 -20.94
C TRP A 417 -17.56 2.13 -19.87
N LEU A 418 -16.35 1.62 -19.98
CA LEU A 418 -15.17 2.12 -19.26
C LEU A 418 -14.27 2.85 -20.28
N PRO A 419 -14.26 4.20 -20.27
CA PRO A 419 -13.52 5.00 -21.24
C PRO A 419 -12.02 4.75 -21.15
N ALA A 420 -11.37 4.42 -22.27
CA ALA A 420 -9.93 4.28 -22.40
C ALA A 420 -9.29 5.57 -22.94
N PRO A 421 -7.99 5.86 -22.65
CA PRO A 421 -7.24 6.91 -23.35
C PRO A 421 -7.07 6.54 -24.83
N ASP A 422 -6.67 7.48 -25.67
CA ASP A 422 -6.31 7.18 -27.09
C ASP A 422 -5.03 6.32 -27.19
N GLY A 423 -4.14 6.43 -26.19
CA GLY A 423 -2.86 5.74 -26.11
C GLY A 423 -2.87 4.40 -25.37
N PRO A 424 -1.68 3.91 -24.97
CA PRO A 424 -1.55 2.73 -24.14
C PRO A 424 -2.21 2.89 -22.77
N PHE A 425 -2.76 1.79 -22.26
CA PHE A 425 -3.40 1.76 -20.95
C PHE A 425 -3.23 0.41 -20.27
N TYR A 426 -3.58 0.35 -18.99
CA TYR A 426 -3.72 -0.88 -18.24
C TYR A 426 -4.95 -0.82 -17.32
N LEU A 427 -5.38 -2.00 -16.90
CA LEU A 427 -6.48 -2.14 -15.97
C LEU A 427 -5.98 -2.69 -14.63
N ALA A 428 -6.53 -2.16 -13.54
CA ALA A 428 -6.42 -2.77 -12.24
C ALA A 428 -7.79 -3.24 -11.77
N MET A 429 -7.93 -4.54 -11.57
CA MET A 429 -9.07 -5.10 -10.85
C MET A 429 -8.75 -5.05 -9.34
N ARG A 430 -9.75 -4.76 -8.53
CA ARG A 430 -9.67 -4.83 -7.07
C ARG A 430 -10.84 -5.65 -6.56
N ILE A 431 -10.54 -6.68 -5.75
CA ILE A 431 -11.55 -7.52 -5.10
C ILE A 431 -11.35 -7.34 -3.60
N TYR A 432 -12.23 -6.57 -2.97
CA TYR A 432 -12.16 -6.27 -1.54
C TYR A 432 -12.85 -7.34 -0.73
N TRP A 433 -12.16 -7.83 0.31
CA TRP A 433 -12.57 -8.99 1.07
C TRP A 433 -12.90 -10.19 0.15
N PRO A 434 -11.88 -10.68 -0.58
CA PRO A 434 -12.10 -11.74 -1.56
C PRO A 434 -12.63 -13.01 -0.90
N GLU A 435 -13.51 -13.72 -1.60
CA GLU A 435 -13.92 -15.06 -1.23
C GLU A 435 -12.82 -16.09 -1.54
N PRO A 436 -12.88 -17.29 -0.92
CA PRO A 436 -11.86 -18.33 -1.15
C PRO A 436 -11.59 -18.61 -2.63
N ALA A 437 -12.61 -18.58 -3.47
CA ALA A 437 -12.49 -18.86 -4.91
C ALA A 437 -11.53 -17.89 -5.63
N ALA A 438 -11.45 -16.61 -5.20
CA ALA A 438 -10.49 -15.65 -5.75
C ALA A 438 -9.05 -15.87 -5.25
N LEU A 439 -8.91 -16.54 -4.09
CA LEU A 439 -7.63 -16.74 -3.41
C LEU A 439 -6.94 -18.04 -3.81
N ASP A 440 -7.70 -19.10 -4.05
CA ASP A 440 -7.22 -20.46 -4.35
C ASP A 440 -7.16 -20.78 -5.85
N GLY A 441 -7.56 -19.82 -6.72
CA GLY A 441 -7.50 -19.95 -8.18
C GLY A 441 -8.67 -20.73 -8.80
N THR A 442 -9.71 -21.10 -8.03
CA THR A 442 -10.92 -21.71 -8.60
C THR A 442 -11.75 -20.71 -9.40
N TRP A 443 -11.65 -19.42 -9.09
CA TRP A 443 -12.06 -18.33 -9.94
C TRP A 443 -10.84 -17.57 -10.47
N SER A 444 -10.90 -17.18 -11.73
CA SER A 444 -9.85 -16.39 -12.38
C SER A 444 -10.45 -15.20 -13.11
N PRO A 445 -9.76 -14.04 -13.16
CA PRO A 445 -10.19 -12.93 -13.99
C PRO A 445 -10.37 -13.38 -15.45
N PRO A 446 -11.49 -13.02 -16.11
CA PRO A 446 -11.71 -13.38 -17.49
C PRO A 446 -10.74 -12.64 -18.43
N PRO A 447 -10.46 -13.20 -19.62
CA PRO A 447 -9.59 -12.56 -20.60
C PRO A 447 -10.21 -11.28 -21.14
N ILE A 448 -9.35 -10.31 -21.49
CA ILE A 448 -9.73 -9.10 -22.22
C ILE A 448 -9.65 -9.42 -23.72
N LEU A 449 -10.77 -9.40 -24.41
CA LEU A 449 -10.86 -9.76 -25.81
C LEU A 449 -11.02 -8.52 -26.68
N PRO A 450 -10.40 -8.45 -27.89
CA PRO A 450 -10.75 -7.47 -28.91
C PRO A 450 -12.25 -7.50 -29.21
N ALA A 451 -12.89 -6.35 -29.39
CA ALA A 451 -14.35 -6.25 -29.51
C ALA A 451 -14.93 -6.85 -30.79
N ASP A 452 -14.11 -7.06 -31.84
CA ASP A 452 -14.44 -7.70 -33.09
C ASP A 452 -14.37 -9.23 -33.02
N GLU A 453 -13.84 -9.79 -31.96
CA GLU A 453 -13.83 -11.23 -31.72
C GLU A 453 -15.11 -11.67 -31.01
N ALA A 454 -15.72 -12.75 -31.54
CA ALA A 454 -16.82 -13.40 -30.85
C ALA A 454 -16.30 -14.03 -29.55
N ALA A 455 -17.03 -13.82 -28.44
CA ALA A 455 -16.78 -14.63 -27.25
C ALA A 455 -16.81 -16.11 -27.66
N ALA A 456 -15.75 -16.85 -27.34
CA ALA A 456 -15.76 -18.29 -27.55
C ALA A 456 -16.96 -18.90 -26.82
N PRO A 457 -17.71 -19.83 -27.45
CA PRO A 457 -18.91 -20.40 -26.88
C PRO A 457 -18.64 -21.19 -25.60
#